data_d8502ec89f8a45acd5b55c694cdeefad
#
_entry.id   d8502ec89f8a45acd5b55c694cdeefad
#
_cell.length_a   1.000
_cell.length_b   1.000
_cell.length_c   1.000
_cell.angle_alpha   90.00
_cell.angle_beta   90.00
_cell.angle_gamma   90.00
#
_symmetry.space_group_name_H-M   'P 1'
#
loop_
_entity.id
_entity.type
_entity.pdbx_description
1 polymer ?
#
loop_
_entity_poly.entity_id
_entity_poly.type
_entity_poly.pdbx_seq_one_letter_code
_entity_poly.pdbx_strand_id
1 'polypeptide(L)'
;MKKPLSVALSLILALTLLGAAALAEATDFIGTWYTRVYGVEMSFSLNEGGLYTVSFDVVDEVEESEGTWEVTSTGIVFDKGTADETVMTYDAQAGTLTGTIDGMELVFARESTAAFELAPARSDAAPEDYNGQWAASLFCLGELQTTPQESEFELFMTVEGGLNCLTMIVSGENITLNIAPEFSDGAMILNMDAADGSSSGVVVCQLLEDDSMSAAFPAELFGQEAVFVLERI
;
A
#
# COMPACT_ATOMS: atom_id res chain seq x y z
N MET A 1 0.45 52.43 -41.15
CA MET A 1 1.50 51.60 -40.60
C MET A 1 1.37 51.55 -39.07
N LYS A 2 0.59 50.57 -38.49
CA LYS A 2 0.35 50.41 -37.04
C LYS A 2 0.32 48.91 -36.63
N LYS A 3 1.28 48.08 -37.09
CA LYS A 3 1.28 46.63 -36.80
C LYS A 3 2.45 46.03 -35.99
N PRO A 4 3.50 46.75 -35.52
CA PRO A 4 4.54 46.10 -34.76
C PRO A 4 4.26 46.00 -33.25
N LEU A 5 3.37 46.86 -32.69
CA LEU A 5 3.13 46.91 -31.25
C LEU A 5 2.30 45.72 -30.72
N SER A 6 1.38 45.21 -31.54
CA SER A 6 0.50 44.09 -31.18
C SER A 6 1.25 42.76 -31.16
N VAL A 7 2.23 42.58 -32.04
CA VAL A 7 3.05 41.34 -32.09
C VAL A 7 4.03 41.26 -30.91
N ALA A 8 4.61 42.43 -30.54
CA ALA A 8 5.48 42.50 -29.38
C ALA A 8 4.74 42.23 -28.06
N LEU A 9 3.51 42.76 -27.92
CA LEU A 9 2.67 42.53 -26.73
C LEU A 9 2.19 41.07 -26.63
N SER A 10 1.88 40.42 -27.76
CA SER A 10 1.51 38.99 -27.80
C SER A 10 2.70 38.08 -27.47
N LEU A 11 3.92 38.47 -27.86
CA LEU A 11 5.14 37.69 -27.57
C LEU A 11 5.53 37.81 -26.10
N ILE A 12 5.36 39.01 -25.52
CA ILE A 12 5.60 39.21 -24.07
C ILE A 12 4.54 38.46 -23.24
N LEU A 13 3.29 38.48 -23.66
CA LEU A 13 2.21 37.72 -22.98
C LEU A 13 2.40 36.19 -23.11
N ALA A 14 2.89 35.73 -24.27
CA ALA A 14 3.22 34.28 -24.45
C ALA A 14 4.44 33.85 -23.64
N LEU A 15 5.43 34.73 -23.44
CA LEU A 15 6.59 34.45 -22.57
C LEU A 15 6.23 34.50 -21.07
N THR A 16 5.22 35.26 -20.68
CA THR A 16 4.73 35.28 -19.29
C THR A 16 3.75 34.16 -19.00
N LEU A 17 3.15 33.54 -20.05
CA LEU A 17 2.28 32.34 -19.95
C LEU A 17 3.04 31.02 -20.12
N LEU A 18 4.30 31.04 -20.59
CA LEU A 18 5.26 29.98 -20.30
C LEU A 18 5.59 30.12 -18.82
N GLY A 19 4.69 29.61 -18.00
CA GLY A 19 4.80 29.63 -16.55
C GLY A 19 6.22 29.27 -16.21
N ALA A 20 6.89 30.14 -15.47
CA ALA A 20 8.00 29.73 -14.68
C ALA A 20 7.46 28.52 -13.85
N ALA A 21 7.71 27.31 -14.34
CA ALA A 21 7.80 26.18 -13.44
C ALA A 21 8.82 26.67 -12.43
N ALA A 22 8.36 27.10 -11.26
CA ALA A 22 9.24 27.47 -10.17
C ALA A 22 10.12 26.23 -9.99
N LEU A 23 11.39 26.35 -10.35
CA LEU A 23 12.36 25.31 -10.01
C LEU A 23 12.28 25.23 -8.50
N ALA A 24 11.92 24.06 -7.97
CA ALA A 24 11.88 23.86 -6.54
C ALA A 24 13.28 24.18 -5.98
N GLU A 25 13.33 24.97 -4.90
CA GLU A 25 14.58 25.28 -4.24
C GLU A 25 14.95 24.13 -3.29
N ALA A 26 16.23 24.00 -2.94
CA ALA A 26 16.68 22.96 -2.01
C ALA A 26 15.89 22.99 -0.69
N THR A 27 15.49 24.16 -0.24
CA THR A 27 14.67 24.36 0.97
C THR A 27 13.28 23.72 0.90
N ASP A 28 12.73 23.53 -0.31
CA ASP A 28 11.43 22.91 -0.49
C ASP A 28 11.48 21.40 -0.17
N PHE A 29 12.66 20.80 -0.26
CA PHE A 29 12.85 19.36 -0.04
C PHE A 29 13.34 19.03 1.38
N ILE A 30 13.94 19.96 2.11
CA ILE A 30 14.47 19.74 3.47
C ILE A 30 13.38 19.28 4.42
N GLY A 31 13.70 18.28 5.27
CA GLY A 31 12.81 17.63 6.22
C GLY A 31 12.51 16.17 5.86
N THR A 32 11.58 15.57 6.58
CA THR A 32 11.29 14.14 6.46
C THR A 32 10.17 13.89 5.47
N TRP A 33 10.33 12.81 4.71
CA TRP A 33 9.40 12.28 3.73
C TRP A 33 9.09 10.84 4.09
N TYR A 34 7.84 10.45 3.97
CA TYR A 34 7.32 9.16 4.41
C TYR A 34 6.67 8.41 3.27
N THR A 35 6.85 7.12 3.24
CA THR A 35 6.08 6.18 2.43
C THR A 35 5.81 4.93 3.25
N ARG A 36 4.98 4.03 2.72
CA ARG A 36 4.72 2.74 3.34
C ARG A 36 4.90 1.65 2.31
N VAL A 37 5.74 0.69 2.62
CA VAL A 37 6.06 -0.45 1.76
C VAL A 37 5.63 -1.71 2.50
N TYR A 38 4.67 -2.45 1.96
CA TYR A 38 4.10 -3.63 2.60
C TYR A 38 3.65 -3.40 4.05
N GLY A 39 3.09 -2.22 4.33
CA GLY A 39 2.64 -1.85 5.66
C GLY A 39 3.72 -1.31 6.60
N VAL A 40 5.00 -1.49 6.28
CA VAL A 40 6.12 -0.94 7.06
C VAL A 40 6.37 0.50 6.65
N GLU A 41 6.51 1.40 7.64
CA GLU A 41 6.85 2.78 7.37
C GLU A 41 8.33 2.89 6.99
N MET A 42 8.57 3.54 5.86
CA MET A 42 9.88 3.96 5.41
C MET A 42 9.92 5.48 5.36
N SER A 43 10.96 6.06 5.87
CA SER A 43 11.17 7.50 5.77
C SER A 43 12.58 7.84 5.33
N PHE A 44 12.74 9.02 4.74
CA PHE A 44 14.04 9.65 4.59
C PHE A 44 13.99 11.11 5.02
N SER A 45 15.06 11.56 5.65
CA SER A 45 15.24 12.93 6.10
C SER A 45 16.31 13.62 5.28
N LEU A 46 15.94 14.71 4.59
CA LEU A 46 16.86 15.55 3.82
C LEU A 46 17.33 16.71 4.68
N ASN A 47 18.64 16.81 4.87
CA ASN A 47 19.26 17.81 5.73
C ASN A 47 19.88 18.95 4.91
N GLU A 48 20.03 20.11 5.53
CA GLU A 48 20.85 21.19 4.98
C GLU A 48 22.29 20.69 4.77
N GLY A 49 22.85 20.94 3.59
CA GLY A 49 24.20 20.48 3.25
C GLY A 49 24.25 19.22 2.39
N GLY A 50 23.09 18.72 1.93
CA GLY A 50 23.02 17.65 0.93
C GLY A 50 23.26 16.25 1.50
N LEU A 51 23.01 16.05 2.78
CA LEU A 51 23.01 14.71 3.41
C LEU A 51 21.58 14.24 3.60
N TYR A 52 21.35 12.94 3.44
CA TYR A 52 20.09 12.29 3.82
C TYR A 52 20.34 11.13 4.77
N THR A 53 19.31 10.79 5.52
CA THR A 53 19.23 9.59 6.35
C THR A 53 17.96 8.85 5.97
N VAL A 54 18.04 7.56 5.68
CA VAL A 54 16.88 6.67 5.51
C VAL A 54 16.66 5.92 6.80
N SER A 55 15.41 5.76 7.18
CA SER A 55 15.00 4.96 8.33
C SER A 55 13.88 4.00 7.91
N PHE A 56 14.06 2.72 8.24
CA PHE A 56 13.05 1.68 8.13
C PHE A 56 12.67 1.25 9.54
N ASP A 57 11.37 1.27 9.83
CA ASP A 57 10.83 0.75 11.09
C ASP A 57 10.44 -0.72 10.88
N VAL A 58 11.40 -1.61 11.00
CA VAL A 58 11.20 -3.06 10.88
C VAL A 58 11.23 -3.67 12.27
N VAL A 59 10.14 -4.35 12.63
CA VAL A 59 9.89 -5.07 13.89
C VAL A 59 11.10 -5.14 14.85
N ASP A 60 11.10 -4.32 15.89
CA ASP A 60 12.12 -4.23 16.96
C ASP A 60 13.52 -3.72 16.55
N GLU A 61 13.77 -3.39 15.27
CA GLU A 61 15.04 -2.81 14.82
C GLU A 61 14.76 -1.63 13.85
N VAL A 62 15.42 -0.51 14.10
CA VAL A 62 15.45 0.61 13.15
C VAL A 62 16.75 0.52 12.38
N GLU A 63 16.65 0.22 11.08
CA GLU A 63 17.81 0.29 10.19
C GLU A 63 17.95 1.71 9.65
N GLU A 64 19.12 2.30 9.83
CA GLU A 64 19.46 3.62 9.32
C GLU A 64 20.59 3.53 8.31
N SER A 65 20.45 4.23 7.20
CA SER A 65 21.51 4.44 6.22
C SER A 65 21.63 5.91 5.88
N GLU A 66 22.84 6.35 5.51
CA GLU A 66 23.13 7.75 5.18
C GLU A 66 23.72 7.84 3.78
N GLY A 67 23.45 8.96 3.11
CA GLY A 67 24.01 9.26 1.81
C GLY A 67 23.93 10.74 1.47
N THR A 68 24.07 11.04 0.18
CA THR A 68 24.04 12.42 -0.34
C THR A 68 22.85 12.67 -1.24
N TRP A 69 22.34 13.90 -1.25
CA TRP A 69 21.29 14.30 -2.17
C TRP A 69 21.56 15.65 -2.81
N GLU A 70 21.06 15.84 -4.02
CA GLU A 70 21.13 17.08 -4.77
C GLU A 70 19.79 17.39 -5.45
N VAL A 71 19.50 18.69 -5.63
CA VAL A 71 18.32 19.14 -6.40
C VAL A 71 18.60 18.98 -7.89
N THR A 72 17.58 18.54 -8.62
CA THR A 72 17.55 18.46 -10.09
C THR A 72 16.47 19.39 -10.66
N SER A 73 16.36 19.46 -11.97
CA SER A 73 15.28 20.24 -12.62
C SER A 73 13.88 19.67 -12.41
N THR A 74 13.78 18.40 -11.99
CA THR A 74 12.49 17.69 -11.84
C THR A 74 12.23 17.15 -10.44
N GLY A 75 13.14 17.35 -9.49
CA GLY A 75 13.04 16.85 -8.13
C GLY A 75 14.40 16.75 -7.46
N ILE A 76 14.78 15.60 -6.98
CA ILE A 76 16.05 15.33 -6.30
C ILE A 76 16.72 14.06 -6.85
N VAL A 77 18.02 13.93 -6.61
CA VAL A 77 18.78 12.70 -6.88
C VAL A 77 19.57 12.33 -5.63
N PHE A 78 19.49 11.07 -5.25
CA PHE A 78 20.30 10.46 -4.20
C PHE A 78 21.56 9.86 -4.80
N ASP A 79 22.68 9.94 -4.08
CA ASP A 79 23.98 9.32 -4.34
C ASP A 79 24.46 9.42 -5.81
N LYS A 80 24.28 10.61 -6.36
CA LYS A 80 24.57 10.93 -7.76
C LYS A 80 25.95 10.47 -8.22
N GLY A 81 25.96 9.75 -9.32
CA GLY A 81 27.20 9.23 -9.94
C GLY A 81 27.70 7.93 -9.30
N THR A 82 26.97 7.33 -8.39
CA THR A 82 27.28 6.01 -7.83
C THR A 82 26.44 4.90 -8.47
N ALA A 83 26.63 3.65 -8.04
CA ALA A 83 25.80 2.53 -8.47
C ALA A 83 24.39 2.57 -7.87
N ASP A 84 24.24 3.30 -6.77
CA ASP A 84 23.01 3.42 -5.97
C ASP A 84 22.26 4.72 -6.31
N GLU A 85 22.63 5.38 -7.42
CA GLU A 85 21.96 6.61 -7.86
C GLU A 85 20.45 6.40 -8.04
N THR A 86 19.66 7.14 -7.28
CA THR A 86 18.20 7.10 -7.35
C THR A 86 17.64 8.50 -7.65
N VAL A 87 16.82 8.60 -8.68
CA VAL A 87 16.18 9.87 -9.08
C VAL A 87 14.74 9.88 -8.59
N MET A 88 14.37 10.97 -7.88
CA MET A 88 13.02 11.23 -7.43
C MET A 88 12.43 12.43 -8.17
N THR A 89 11.23 12.26 -8.71
CA THR A 89 10.48 13.33 -9.37
C THR A 89 9.53 14.00 -8.38
N TYR A 90 9.53 15.32 -8.37
CA TYR A 90 8.67 16.11 -7.49
C TYR A 90 7.39 16.57 -8.20
N ASP A 91 6.25 16.24 -7.63
CA ASP A 91 4.96 16.81 -8.00
C ASP A 91 4.62 17.95 -7.03
N ALA A 92 4.80 19.19 -7.48
CA ALA A 92 4.52 20.37 -6.68
C ALA A 92 3.02 20.58 -6.38
N GLN A 93 2.12 19.98 -7.18
CA GLN A 93 0.68 20.08 -6.95
C GLN A 93 0.22 19.10 -5.87
N ALA A 94 0.73 17.89 -5.89
CA ALA A 94 0.46 16.86 -4.89
C ALA A 94 1.34 17.03 -3.64
N GLY A 95 2.49 17.69 -3.75
CA GLY A 95 3.49 17.81 -2.68
C GLY A 95 4.21 16.49 -2.41
N THR A 96 4.41 15.67 -3.45
CA THR A 96 4.99 14.32 -3.32
C THR A 96 6.28 14.16 -4.12
N LEU A 97 7.13 13.24 -3.67
CA LEU A 97 8.28 12.73 -4.42
C LEU A 97 8.00 11.30 -4.87
N THR A 98 8.22 11.02 -6.15
CA THR A 98 8.02 9.68 -6.73
C THR A 98 9.34 9.19 -7.33
N GLY A 99 9.70 7.96 -7.05
CA GLY A 99 10.89 7.32 -7.61
C GLY A 99 10.79 5.80 -7.60
N THR A 100 11.73 5.16 -8.28
CA THR A 100 11.82 3.69 -8.31
C THR A 100 12.98 3.25 -7.44
N ILE A 101 12.70 2.45 -6.43
CA ILE A 101 13.68 1.84 -5.51
C ILE A 101 13.48 0.32 -5.60
N ASP A 102 14.54 -0.41 -5.92
CA ASP A 102 14.52 -1.87 -6.09
C ASP A 102 13.43 -2.40 -7.05
N GLY A 103 13.12 -1.61 -8.08
CA GLY A 103 12.11 -1.94 -9.08
C GLY A 103 10.66 -1.60 -8.69
N MET A 104 10.43 -1.10 -7.48
CA MET A 104 9.15 -0.62 -7.00
C MET A 104 9.03 0.89 -7.19
N GLU A 105 7.90 1.35 -7.72
CA GLU A 105 7.56 2.77 -7.74
C GLU A 105 7.01 3.18 -6.38
N LEU A 106 7.69 4.09 -5.71
CA LEU A 106 7.34 4.57 -4.38
C LEU A 106 6.98 6.07 -4.43
N VAL A 107 5.93 6.43 -3.70
CA VAL A 107 5.47 7.80 -3.55
C VAL A 107 5.67 8.22 -2.10
N PHE A 108 6.45 9.30 -1.91
CA PHE A 108 6.73 9.85 -0.58
C PHE A 108 5.99 11.16 -0.38
N ALA A 109 5.41 11.33 0.80
CA ALA A 109 4.71 12.54 1.22
C ALA A 109 5.34 13.12 2.51
N ARG A 110 4.95 14.36 2.84
CA ARG A 110 5.41 15.04 4.07
C ARG A 110 4.73 14.54 5.34
N GLU A 111 3.62 13.86 5.19
CA GLU A 111 2.87 13.31 6.31
C GLU A 111 2.99 11.79 6.27
N SER A 112 3.27 11.19 7.44
CA SER A 112 3.22 9.74 7.59
C SER A 112 1.80 9.26 7.33
N THR A 113 1.66 8.24 6.49
CA THR A 113 0.38 7.56 6.33
C THR A 113 0.18 6.62 7.51
N ALA A 114 -0.94 6.76 8.22
CA ALA A 114 -1.28 5.83 9.29
C ALA A 114 -1.24 4.38 8.77
N ALA A 115 -0.79 3.46 9.62
CA ALA A 115 -0.97 2.04 9.36
C ALA A 115 -2.47 1.75 9.17
N PHE A 116 -2.79 0.81 8.29
CA PHE A 116 -4.15 0.34 8.17
C PHE A 116 -4.59 -0.28 9.51
N GLU A 117 -5.66 0.21 10.06
CA GLU A 117 -6.30 -0.38 11.22
C GLU A 117 -7.61 -1.03 10.78
N LEU A 118 -7.84 -2.27 11.24
CA LEU A 118 -9.12 -2.93 11.02
C LEU A 118 -10.22 -2.13 11.70
N ALA A 119 -11.32 -1.91 10.99
CA ALA A 119 -12.54 -1.40 11.61
C ALA A 119 -13.00 -2.35 12.73
N PRO A 120 -13.70 -1.86 13.75
CA PRO A 120 -14.24 -2.72 14.80
C PRO A 120 -15.16 -3.81 14.22
N ALA A 121 -15.15 -4.98 14.87
CA ALA A 121 -16.04 -6.06 14.50
C ALA A 121 -17.50 -5.72 14.87
N ARG A 122 -18.45 -6.04 14.00
CA ARG A 122 -19.88 -5.90 14.27
C ARG A 122 -20.32 -6.95 15.29
N SER A 123 -20.86 -6.50 16.40
CA SER A 123 -21.35 -7.37 17.48
C SER A 123 -22.74 -7.97 17.20
N ASP A 124 -23.45 -7.43 16.20
CA ASP A 124 -24.82 -7.80 15.84
C ASP A 124 -24.91 -8.60 14.51
N ALA A 125 -23.76 -9.04 13.99
CA ALA A 125 -23.70 -9.75 12.71
C ALA A 125 -24.50 -11.09 12.80
N ALA A 126 -25.44 -11.26 11.89
CA ALA A 126 -26.23 -12.48 11.73
C ALA A 126 -25.65 -13.37 10.61
N PRO A 127 -25.92 -14.69 10.61
CA PRO A 127 -25.41 -15.59 9.58
C PRO A 127 -25.70 -15.15 8.13
N GLU A 128 -26.88 -14.57 7.91
CA GLU A 128 -27.33 -14.05 6.62
C GLU A 128 -26.54 -12.85 6.13
N ASP A 129 -25.92 -12.09 7.03
CA ASP A 129 -25.09 -10.92 6.69
C ASP A 129 -23.78 -11.33 6.00
N TYR A 130 -23.34 -12.57 6.18
CA TYR A 130 -22.16 -13.13 5.52
C TYR A 130 -22.42 -13.59 4.08
N ASN A 131 -23.68 -13.73 3.68
CA ASN A 131 -24.04 -14.19 2.33
C ASN A 131 -23.52 -13.21 1.28
N GLY A 132 -22.92 -13.74 0.24
CA GLY A 132 -22.43 -12.99 -0.92
C GLY A 132 -21.10 -13.50 -1.44
N GLN A 133 -20.54 -12.73 -2.35
CA GLN A 133 -19.21 -12.93 -2.90
C GLN A 133 -18.29 -11.86 -2.32
N TRP A 134 -17.10 -12.29 -1.92
CA TRP A 134 -16.12 -11.49 -1.25
C TRP A 134 -14.77 -11.65 -1.93
N ALA A 135 -14.03 -10.57 -2.08
CA ALA A 135 -12.65 -10.57 -2.59
C ALA A 135 -11.73 -9.87 -1.62
N ALA A 136 -10.54 -10.39 -1.41
CA ALA A 136 -9.54 -9.73 -0.59
C ALA A 136 -9.12 -8.42 -1.23
N SER A 137 -9.11 -7.35 -0.45
CA SER A 137 -8.57 -6.03 -0.80
C SER A 137 -7.24 -5.75 -0.10
N LEU A 138 -7.00 -6.42 1.04
CA LEU A 138 -5.77 -6.28 1.80
C LEU A 138 -5.39 -7.62 2.42
N PHE A 139 -4.09 -7.87 2.52
CA PHE A 139 -3.48 -9.00 3.21
C PHE A 139 -2.50 -8.48 4.26
N CYS A 140 -2.69 -8.88 5.51
CA CYS A 140 -1.83 -8.55 6.64
C CYS A 140 -1.15 -9.81 7.15
N LEU A 141 0.18 -9.80 7.24
CA LEU A 141 0.99 -10.88 7.78
C LEU A 141 1.89 -10.30 8.89
N GLY A 142 1.45 -10.39 10.14
CA GLY A 142 2.04 -9.60 11.22
C GLY A 142 1.86 -8.10 10.93
N GLU A 143 2.96 -7.35 10.92
CA GLU A 143 2.96 -5.92 10.58
C GLU A 143 3.02 -5.63 9.08
N LEU A 144 3.36 -6.63 8.27
CA LEU A 144 3.38 -6.49 6.82
C LEU A 144 1.95 -6.38 6.28
N GLN A 145 1.72 -5.39 5.41
CA GLN A 145 0.45 -5.17 4.74
C GLN A 145 0.69 -5.04 3.24
N THR A 146 -0.08 -5.76 2.45
CA THR A 146 0.06 -5.75 0.99
C THR A 146 -1.30 -5.95 0.33
N THR A 147 -1.42 -5.45 -0.89
CA THR A 147 -2.60 -5.70 -1.70
C THR A 147 -2.46 -7.00 -2.51
N PRO A 148 -3.56 -7.58 -2.99
CA PRO A 148 -3.50 -8.74 -3.87
C PRO A 148 -2.62 -8.53 -5.11
N GLN A 149 -2.63 -7.32 -5.67
CA GLN A 149 -1.84 -6.96 -6.86
C GLN A 149 -0.32 -6.97 -6.58
N GLU A 150 0.09 -6.60 -5.37
CA GLU A 150 1.50 -6.54 -4.98
C GLU A 150 2.05 -7.88 -4.52
N SER A 151 1.18 -8.71 -3.89
CA SER A 151 1.58 -10.01 -3.33
C SER A 151 1.48 -11.17 -4.31
N GLU A 152 0.87 -10.99 -5.51
CA GLU A 152 0.48 -12.07 -6.42
C GLU A 152 -0.37 -13.17 -5.74
N PHE A 153 -1.08 -12.79 -4.67
CA PHE A 153 -1.96 -13.65 -3.90
C PHE A 153 -3.37 -13.08 -3.91
N GLU A 154 -4.33 -13.84 -4.41
CA GLU A 154 -5.74 -13.45 -4.41
C GLU A 154 -6.55 -14.43 -3.56
N LEU A 155 -7.53 -13.91 -2.83
CA LEU A 155 -8.47 -14.69 -2.04
C LEU A 155 -9.89 -14.25 -2.36
N PHE A 156 -10.71 -15.23 -2.72
CA PHE A 156 -12.14 -15.05 -2.94
C PHE A 156 -12.93 -16.00 -2.03
N MET A 157 -14.04 -15.54 -1.53
CA MET A 157 -14.95 -16.33 -0.73
C MET A 157 -16.38 -16.17 -1.25
N THR A 158 -17.07 -17.28 -1.42
CA THR A 158 -18.52 -17.29 -1.72
C THR A 158 -19.25 -17.97 -0.59
N VAL A 159 -20.25 -17.28 -0.04
CA VAL A 159 -21.17 -17.81 0.98
C VAL A 159 -22.57 -17.55 0.46
N GLU A 160 -23.21 -18.55 -0.15
CA GLU A 160 -24.52 -18.36 -0.76
C GLU A 160 -25.30 -19.68 -0.88
N GLY A 161 -26.42 -19.80 -0.21
CA GLY A 161 -27.48 -20.79 -0.48
C GLY A 161 -27.08 -22.28 -0.51
N GLY A 162 -25.95 -22.63 0.18
CA GLY A 162 -25.39 -24.00 0.18
C GLY A 162 -24.20 -24.15 -0.78
N LEU A 163 -23.88 -23.15 -1.58
CA LEU A 163 -22.61 -23.06 -2.30
C LEU A 163 -21.66 -22.20 -1.49
N ASN A 164 -20.78 -22.85 -0.73
CA ASN A 164 -19.80 -22.16 0.08
C ASN A 164 -18.41 -22.61 -0.36
N CYS A 165 -17.60 -21.70 -0.85
CA CYS A 165 -16.25 -22.00 -1.29
C CYS A 165 -15.27 -20.88 -0.97
N LEU A 166 -14.03 -21.27 -0.71
CA LEU A 166 -12.87 -20.39 -0.58
C LEU A 166 -11.94 -20.68 -1.77
N THR A 167 -11.61 -19.68 -2.54
CA THR A 167 -10.69 -19.79 -3.67
C THR A 167 -9.47 -18.93 -3.40
N MET A 168 -8.31 -19.55 -3.46
CA MET A 168 -7.00 -18.89 -3.37
C MET A 168 -6.29 -19.00 -4.71
N ILE A 169 -5.70 -17.91 -5.18
CA ILE A 169 -4.83 -17.90 -6.34
C ILE A 169 -3.44 -17.50 -5.84
N VAL A 170 -2.46 -18.36 -6.02
CA VAL A 170 -1.08 -18.17 -5.58
C VAL A 170 -0.18 -18.37 -6.79
N SER A 171 0.57 -17.36 -7.20
CA SER A 171 1.45 -17.42 -8.37
C SER A 171 0.76 -17.97 -9.63
N GLY A 172 -0.53 -17.65 -9.79
CA GLY A 172 -1.35 -18.09 -10.92
C GLY A 172 -1.94 -19.51 -10.81
N GLU A 173 -1.66 -20.26 -9.75
CA GLU A 173 -2.32 -21.53 -9.43
C GLU A 173 -3.59 -21.29 -8.62
N ASN A 174 -4.68 -21.92 -9.04
CA ASN A 174 -6.00 -21.77 -8.43
C ASN A 174 -6.31 -22.98 -7.54
N ILE A 175 -6.55 -22.71 -6.24
CA ILE A 175 -6.94 -23.69 -5.24
C ILE A 175 -8.34 -23.33 -4.75
N THR A 176 -9.33 -24.18 -5.00
CA THR A 176 -10.70 -23.97 -4.52
C THR A 176 -11.06 -25.05 -3.50
N LEU A 177 -11.49 -24.61 -2.34
CA LEU A 177 -11.95 -25.45 -1.24
C LEU A 177 -13.45 -25.24 -1.03
N ASN A 178 -14.20 -26.35 -0.88
CA ASN A 178 -15.56 -26.27 -0.37
C ASN A 178 -15.47 -26.05 1.15
N ILE A 179 -16.23 -25.09 1.65
CA ILE A 179 -16.24 -24.73 3.07
C ILE A 179 -17.63 -25.04 3.66
N ALA A 180 -17.65 -25.39 4.93
CA ALA A 180 -18.88 -25.55 5.72
C ALA A 180 -18.81 -24.50 6.85
N PRO A 181 -19.44 -23.33 6.67
CA PRO A 181 -19.39 -22.28 7.67
C PRO A 181 -20.22 -22.66 8.90
N GLU A 182 -19.65 -22.47 10.07
CA GLU A 182 -20.34 -22.52 11.35
C GLU A 182 -20.43 -21.08 11.89
N PHE A 183 -21.47 -20.76 12.63
CA PHE A 183 -21.65 -19.40 13.17
C PHE A 183 -21.71 -19.45 14.69
N SER A 184 -20.89 -18.63 15.34
CA SER A 184 -20.87 -18.46 16.80
C SER A 184 -20.46 -17.04 17.16
N ASP A 185 -21.17 -16.46 18.12
CA ASP A 185 -20.87 -15.15 18.70
C ASP A 185 -20.68 -14.01 17.66
N GLY A 186 -21.50 -14.02 16.61
CA GLY A 186 -21.41 -13.04 15.53
C GLY A 186 -20.27 -13.27 14.53
N ALA A 187 -19.48 -14.34 14.68
CA ALA A 187 -18.42 -14.72 13.76
C ALA A 187 -18.82 -15.92 12.89
N MET A 188 -18.30 -15.98 11.68
CA MET A 188 -18.32 -17.17 10.82
C MET A 188 -16.99 -17.92 11.00
N ILE A 189 -17.10 -19.21 11.28
CA ILE A 189 -15.96 -20.10 11.55
C ILE A 189 -15.86 -21.10 10.42
N LEU A 190 -14.68 -21.19 9.82
CA LEU A 190 -14.38 -22.15 8.75
C LEU A 190 -13.35 -23.14 9.27
N ASN A 191 -13.74 -24.40 9.38
CA ASN A 191 -12.80 -25.49 9.65
C ASN A 191 -12.13 -25.89 8.33
N MET A 192 -10.82 -25.77 8.27
CA MET A 192 -10.01 -26.12 7.10
C MET A 192 -9.12 -27.30 7.43
N ASP A 193 -9.26 -28.35 6.63
CA ASP A 193 -8.37 -29.50 6.67
C ASP A 193 -7.57 -29.55 5.36
N ALA A 194 -6.26 -29.65 5.45
CA ALA A 194 -5.46 -29.94 4.26
C ALA A 194 -5.88 -31.28 3.64
N ALA A 195 -5.93 -31.35 2.31
CA ALA A 195 -6.38 -32.54 1.60
C ALA A 195 -5.54 -33.80 1.92
N ASP A 196 -4.32 -33.60 2.37
CA ASP A 196 -3.39 -34.68 2.80
C ASP A 196 -3.41 -34.95 4.31
N GLY A 197 -4.24 -34.23 5.07
CA GLY A 197 -4.34 -34.32 6.54
C GLY A 197 -3.10 -33.80 7.28
N SER A 198 -2.19 -33.10 6.62
CA SER A 198 -0.95 -32.63 7.22
C SER A 198 -1.14 -31.42 8.12
N SER A 199 -2.19 -30.64 7.92
CA SER A 199 -2.54 -29.49 8.74
C SER A 199 -4.05 -29.30 8.80
N SER A 200 -4.53 -28.87 9.95
CA SER A 200 -5.88 -28.38 10.14
C SER A 200 -5.82 -27.01 10.78
N GLY A 201 -6.72 -26.14 10.40
CA GLY A 201 -6.77 -24.79 10.94
C GLY A 201 -8.20 -24.27 10.99
N VAL A 202 -8.41 -23.30 11.85
CA VAL A 202 -9.70 -22.61 11.95
C VAL A 202 -9.53 -21.18 11.46
N VAL A 203 -10.25 -20.82 10.40
CA VAL A 203 -10.32 -19.44 9.93
C VAL A 203 -11.52 -18.79 10.60
N VAL A 204 -11.28 -17.65 11.22
CA VAL A 204 -12.31 -16.85 11.87
C VAL A 204 -12.62 -15.64 11.00
N CYS A 205 -13.85 -15.52 10.53
CA CYS A 205 -14.31 -14.39 9.75
C CYS A 205 -15.24 -13.52 10.59
N GLN A 206 -15.00 -12.20 10.56
CA GLN A 206 -15.82 -11.22 11.27
C GLN A 206 -16.22 -10.09 10.33
N LEU A 207 -17.51 -9.77 10.29
CA LEU A 207 -17.97 -8.54 9.63
C LEU A 207 -17.54 -7.33 10.45
N LEU A 208 -17.10 -6.30 9.77
CA LEU A 208 -16.61 -5.06 10.35
C LEU A 208 -17.67 -3.95 10.22
N GLU A 209 -17.52 -2.87 10.99
CA GLU A 209 -18.47 -1.75 10.98
C GLU A 209 -18.50 -0.98 9.64
N ASP A 210 -17.48 -1.13 8.81
CA ASP A 210 -17.39 -0.55 7.46
C ASP A 210 -17.95 -1.46 6.35
N ASP A 211 -18.68 -2.54 6.73
CA ASP A 211 -19.23 -3.54 5.83
C ASP A 211 -18.20 -4.42 5.09
N SER A 212 -16.92 -4.33 5.43
CA SER A 212 -15.91 -5.30 5.03
C SER A 212 -15.94 -6.53 5.95
N MET A 213 -15.15 -7.55 5.62
CA MET A 213 -15.00 -8.75 6.42
C MET A 213 -13.53 -9.04 6.68
N SER A 214 -13.14 -9.21 7.93
CA SER A 214 -11.82 -9.78 8.25
C SER A 214 -11.89 -11.30 8.23
N ALA A 215 -10.87 -11.96 7.70
CA ALA A 215 -10.68 -13.42 7.75
C ALA A 215 -9.30 -13.71 8.34
N ALA A 216 -9.27 -14.16 9.59
CA ALA A 216 -8.04 -14.49 10.30
C ALA A 216 -7.69 -15.96 10.09
N PHE A 217 -6.51 -16.19 9.51
CA PHE A 217 -5.94 -17.50 9.25
C PHE A 217 -4.89 -17.82 10.32
N PRO A 218 -4.88 -19.05 10.83
CA PRO A 218 -3.96 -19.43 11.88
C PRO A 218 -2.51 -19.55 11.39
N ALA A 219 -1.58 -19.41 12.32
CA ALA A 219 -0.14 -19.42 12.02
C ALA A 219 0.36 -20.72 11.37
N GLU A 220 -0.34 -21.82 11.57
CA GLU A 220 -0.01 -23.13 10.98
C GLU A 220 -0.03 -23.12 9.44
N LEU A 221 -0.78 -22.21 8.83
CA LEU A 221 -0.89 -22.11 7.37
C LEU A 221 0.18 -21.20 6.75
N PHE A 222 0.59 -20.13 7.44
CA PHE A 222 1.50 -19.11 6.92
C PHE A 222 2.77 -18.92 7.72
N GLY A 223 2.98 -19.76 8.77
CA GLY A 223 4.12 -19.61 9.70
C GLY A 223 3.91 -18.53 10.76
N GLN A 224 2.96 -17.65 10.55
CA GLN A 224 2.46 -16.62 11.48
C GLN A 224 1.00 -16.31 11.17
N GLU A 225 0.31 -15.66 12.07
CA GLU A 225 -1.08 -15.25 11.86
C GLU A 225 -1.22 -14.32 10.64
N ALA A 226 -2.17 -14.62 9.77
CA ALA A 226 -2.48 -13.84 8.60
C ALA A 226 -3.92 -13.35 8.63
N VAL A 227 -4.15 -12.08 8.34
CA VAL A 227 -5.49 -11.50 8.26
C VAL A 227 -5.74 -10.96 6.87
N PHE A 228 -6.83 -11.40 6.25
CA PHE A 228 -7.32 -10.83 5.01
C PHE A 228 -8.49 -9.90 5.31
N VAL A 229 -8.51 -8.74 4.66
CA VAL A 229 -9.69 -7.89 4.60
C VAL A 229 -10.37 -8.14 3.27
N LEU A 230 -11.64 -8.49 3.31
CA LEU A 230 -12.42 -8.83 2.13
C LEU A 230 -13.53 -7.80 1.94
N GLU A 231 -13.71 -7.37 0.73
CA GLU A 231 -14.82 -6.51 0.30
C GLU A 231 -15.84 -7.30 -0.49
N ARG A 232 -17.09 -6.91 -0.39
CA ARG A 232 -18.20 -7.54 -1.13
C ARG A 232 -18.13 -7.13 -2.61
N ILE A 233 -18.20 -8.08 -3.52
CA ILE A 233 -18.15 -7.88 -4.98
C ILE A 233 -19.46 -8.25 -5.69
#